data_30c3c6bf04fa7020068eb9212057c7f0
#
_entry.id   30c3c6bf04fa7020068eb9212057c7f0
#
_cell.length_a   1.000
_cell.length_b   1.000
_cell.length_c   1.000
_cell.angle_alpha   90.00
_cell.angle_beta   90.00
_cell.angle_gamma   90.00
#
_symmetry.space_group_name_H-M   'P 1'
#
loop_
_entity.id
_entity.type
_entity.pdbx_description
1 polymer ?
#
loop_
_entity_poly.entity_id
_entity_poly.type
_entity_poly.pdbx_seq_one_letter_code
_entity_poly.pdbx_strand_id
1 'polypeptide(L)'
;MTTVQSKPITLVLAVVVTCVVAAAGLAATYAVTKDRIAEQDRLAQENSLKAALPEAESFEQVTDTAILADAEAAAGEVQVNSIFTALDGSGDEIGWGLRLGSRGYGGYAQLVIGLDTSGSVTGVSVLSHGETPA
;
A
#
# COMPACT_ATOMS: atom_id res chain seq x y z
N MET A 1 -57.33 2.59 1.42
CA MET A 1 -56.10 2.80 0.64
C MET A 1 -55.58 4.19 0.92
N THR A 2 -54.57 4.27 1.71
CA THR A 2 -53.93 5.53 1.99
C THR A 2 -53.18 5.99 0.75
N THR A 3 -53.77 6.91 0.04
CA THR A 3 -53.05 7.66 -0.96
C THR A 3 -51.93 8.39 -0.23
N VAL A 4 -50.73 7.88 -0.35
CA VAL A 4 -49.57 8.60 0.14
C VAL A 4 -49.42 9.82 -0.76
N GLN A 5 -50.11 10.90 -0.42
CA GLN A 5 -49.81 12.19 -1.00
C GLN A 5 -48.49 12.68 -0.41
N SER A 6 -47.43 12.03 -0.79
CA SER A 6 -46.12 12.50 -0.43
C SER A 6 -45.85 13.75 -1.25
N LYS A 7 -45.74 14.86 -0.56
CA LYS A 7 -45.23 16.09 -1.16
C LYS A 7 -43.83 15.79 -1.72
N PRO A 8 -43.47 16.34 -2.87
CA PRO A 8 -42.13 16.10 -3.44
C PRO A 8 -41.02 16.36 -2.44
N ILE A 9 -41.17 17.33 -1.57
CA ILE A 9 -40.26 17.69 -0.50
C ILE A 9 -40.06 16.51 0.49
N THR A 10 -41.15 15.81 0.84
CA THR A 10 -41.07 14.66 1.76
C THR A 10 -40.29 13.50 1.15
N LEU A 11 -40.47 13.23 -0.14
CA LEU A 11 -39.73 12.21 -0.86
C LEU A 11 -38.25 12.55 -0.94
N VAL A 12 -37.92 13.79 -1.29
CA VAL A 12 -36.54 14.27 -1.34
C VAL A 12 -35.87 14.17 0.04
N LEU A 13 -36.60 14.60 1.06
CA LEU A 13 -36.12 14.53 2.45
C LEU A 13 -35.86 13.09 2.88
N ALA A 14 -36.75 12.15 2.55
CA ALA A 14 -36.59 10.73 2.86
C ALA A 14 -35.35 10.15 2.18
N VAL A 15 -35.10 10.47 0.92
CA VAL A 15 -33.92 10.03 0.18
C VAL A 15 -32.64 10.62 0.78
N VAL A 16 -32.66 11.90 1.10
CA VAL A 16 -31.52 12.58 1.73
C VAL A 16 -31.19 11.96 3.08
N VAL A 17 -32.17 11.71 3.92
CA VAL A 17 -31.99 11.08 5.24
C VAL A 17 -31.42 9.68 5.08
N THR A 18 -31.91 8.88 4.14
CA THR A 18 -31.42 7.54 3.88
C THR A 18 -29.94 7.58 3.41
N CYS A 19 -29.61 8.50 2.51
CA CYS A 19 -28.22 8.68 2.04
C CYS A 19 -27.29 9.10 3.17
N VAL A 20 -27.71 10.01 4.04
CA VAL A 20 -26.92 10.48 5.19
C VAL A 20 -26.68 9.33 6.16
N VAL A 21 -27.70 8.53 6.48
CA VAL A 21 -27.58 7.38 7.37
C VAL A 21 -26.62 6.33 6.78
N ALA A 22 -26.76 6.03 5.49
CA ALA A 22 -25.87 5.09 4.81
C ALA A 22 -24.43 5.59 4.79
N ALA A 23 -24.21 6.87 4.47
CA ALA A 23 -22.89 7.49 4.47
C ALA A 23 -22.26 7.50 5.86
N ALA A 24 -23.04 7.81 6.89
CA ALA A 24 -22.59 7.78 8.28
C ALA A 24 -22.18 6.36 8.72
N GLY A 25 -22.96 5.34 8.32
CA GLY A 25 -22.62 3.94 8.58
C GLY A 25 -21.31 3.52 7.93
N LEU A 26 -21.13 3.86 6.66
CA LEU A 26 -19.89 3.58 5.93
C LEU A 26 -18.70 4.32 6.53
N ALA A 27 -18.87 5.59 6.89
CA ALA A 27 -17.81 6.38 7.49
C ALA A 27 -17.40 5.83 8.87
N ALA A 28 -18.37 5.39 9.68
CA ALA A 28 -18.10 4.77 10.98
C ALA A 28 -17.34 3.45 10.81
N THR A 29 -17.76 2.60 9.87
CA THR A 29 -17.07 1.36 9.54
C THR A 29 -15.64 1.63 9.08
N TYR A 30 -15.46 2.59 8.19
CA TYR A 30 -14.13 2.99 7.72
C TYR A 30 -13.24 3.50 8.87
N ALA A 31 -13.79 4.34 9.75
CA ALA A 31 -13.03 4.89 10.87
C ALA A 31 -12.56 3.79 11.85
N VAL A 32 -13.35 2.74 12.04
CA VAL A 32 -12.97 1.60 12.89
C VAL A 32 -11.94 0.70 12.20
N THR A 33 -12.07 0.49 10.88
CA THR A 33 -11.25 -0.48 10.15
C THR A 33 -9.96 0.11 9.58
N LYS A 34 -9.91 1.44 9.34
CA LYS A 34 -8.73 2.06 8.71
C LYS A 34 -7.43 1.82 9.48
N ASP A 35 -7.48 1.87 10.80
CA ASP A 35 -6.31 1.66 11.65
C ASP A 35 -5.83 0.21 11.55
N ARG A 36 -6.76 -0.75 11.50
CA ARG A 36 -6.42 -2.16 11.31
C ARG A 36 -5.84 -2.44 9.93
N ILE A 37 -6.41 -1.83 8.89
CA ILE A 37 -5.91 -1.96 7.52
C ILE A 37 -4.50 -1.38 7.43
N ALA A 38 -4.28 -0.19 7.98
CA ALA A 38 -2.97 0.46 7.98
C ALA A 38 -1.93 -0.38 8.74
N GLU A 39 -2.30 -0.99 9.86
CA GLU A 39 -1.40 -1.86 10.61
C GLU A 39 -1.09 -3.15 9.86
N GLN A 40 -2.08 -3.78 9.24
CA GLN A 40 -1.87 -4.97 8.42
C GLN A 40 -0.98 -4.68 7.22
N ASP A 41 -1.17 -3.54 6.56
CA ASP A 41 -0.32 -3.12 5.44
C ASP A 41 1.12 -2.90 5.91
N ARG A 42 1.31 -2.27 7.06
CA ARG A 42 2.63 -2.07 7.66
C ARG A 42 3.32 -3.39 7.98
N LEU A 43 2.58 -4.31 8.60
CA LEU A 43 3.11 -5.65 8.92
C LEU A 43 3.43 -6.45 7.68
N ALA A 44 2.57 -6.40 6.66
CA ALA A 44 2.82 -7.07 5.38
C ALA A 44 4.07 -6.49 4.70
N GLN A 45 4.24 -5.17 4.73
CA GLN A 45 5.42 -4.51 4.19
C GLN A 45 6.68 -4.90 4.95
N GLU A 46 6.65 -4.88 6.28
CA GLU A 46 7.79 -5.33 7.10
C GLU A 46 8.15 -6.78 6.84
N ASN A 47 7.16 -7.66 6.78
CA ASN A 47 7.37 -9.08 6.48
C ASN A 47 7.96 -9.28 5.09
N SER A 48 7.50 -8.51 4.09
CA SER A 48 8.03 -8.57 2.74
C SER A 48 9.48 -8.07 2.67
N LEU A 49 9.79 -7.00 3.39
CA LEU A 49 11.16 -6.49 3.48
C LEU A 49 12.09 -7.48 4.18
N LYS A 50 11.64 -8.11 5.26
CA LYS A 50 12.39 -9.15 5.96
C LYS A 50 12.60 -10.40 5.10
N ALA A 51 11.61 -10.77 4.30
CA ALA A 51 11.74 -11.88 3.35
C ALA A 51 12.75 -11.58 2.25
N ALA A 52 12.79 -10.32 1.79
CA ALA A 52 13.75 -9.86 0.78
C ALA A 52 15.16 -9.67 1.36
N LEU A 53 15.24 -9.24 2.61
CA LEU A 53 16.50 -9.00 3.33
C LEU A 53 16.46 -9.65 4.72
N PRO A 54 16.67 -10.98 4.82
CA PRO A 54 16.57 -11.70 6.09
C PRO A 54 17.58 -11.25 7.16
N GLU A 55 18.69 -10.70 6.74
CA GLU A 55 19.75 -10.22 7.63
C GLU A 55 19.46 -8.87 8.27
N ALA A 56 18.49 -8.14 7.73
CA ALA A 56 18.11 -6.82 8.25
C ALA A 56 17.23 -6.96 9.50
N GLU A 57 17.53 -6.19 10.52
CA GLU A 57 16.71 -6.13 11.74
C GLU A 57 15.72 -4.97 11.71
N SER A 58 16.07 -3.89 11.02
CA SER A 58 15.20 -2.73 10.89
C SER A 58 15.30 -2.10 9.50
N PHE A 59 14.30 -1.32 9.15
CA PHE A 59 14.23 -0.62 7.88
C PHE A 59 13.87 0.83 8.13
N GLU A 60 14.56 1.73 7.45
CA GLU A 60 14.29 3.16 7.50
C GLU A 60 13.91 3.66 6.12
N GLN A 61 12.77 4.33 6.03
CA GLN A 61 12.29 4.85 4.75
C GLN A 61 13.14 6.03 4.29
N VAL A 62 13.60 5.97 3.04
CA VAL A 62 14.30 7.06 2.39
C VAL A 62 13.29 8.13 1.98
N THR A 63 13.47 9.33 2.49
CA THR A 63 12.60 10.48 2.18
C THR A 63 13.26 11.50 1.25
N ASP A 64 14.50 11.24 0.83
CA ASP A 64 15.23 12.12 -0.08
C ASP A 64 14.62 12.05 -1.49
N THR A 65 14.04 13.16 -1.92
CA THR A 65 13.39 13.26 -3.22
C THR A 65 14.35 13.14 -4.40
N ALA A 66 15.61 13.50 -4.24
CA ALA A 66 16.62 13.36 -5.28
C ALA A 66 16.94 11.89 -5.54
N ILE A 67 17.08 11.09 -4.49
CA ILE A 67 17.30 9.64 -4.58
C ILE A 67 16.11 8.95 -5.23
N LEU A 68 14.90 9.32 -4.83
CA LEU A 68 13.67 8.77 -5.39
C LEU A 68 13.54 9.11 -6.89
N ALA A 69 13.83 10.35 -7.26
CA ALA A 69 13.78 10.78 -8.66
C ALA A 69 14.81 10.05 -9.52
N ASP A 70 16.02 9.87 -9.02
CA ASP A 70 17.07 9.12 -9.72
C ASP A 70 16.70 7.64 -9.89
N ALA A 71 16.09 7.06 -8.86
CA ALA A 71 15.62 5.68 -8.92
C ALA A 71 14.48 5.51 -9.93
N GLU A 72 13.54 6.43 -9.98
CA GLU A 72 12.45 6.42 -10.97
C GLU A 72 12.99 6.57 -12.40
N ALA A 73 13.94 7.47 -12.60
CA ALA A 73 14.58 7.67 -13.90
C ALA A 73 15.30 6.41 -14.38
N ALA A 74 15.99 5.69 -13.48
CA ALA A 74 16.68 4.46 -13.79
C ALA A 74 15.73 3.28 -14.00
N ALA A 75 14.57 3.28 -13.34
CA ALA A 75 13.60 2.19 -13.40
C ALA A 75 12.79 2.13 -14.72
N GLY A 76 12.71 3.25 -15.45
CA GLY A 76 11.97 3.33 -16.72
C GLY A 76 10.46 3.18 -16.53
N GLU A 77 9.90 2.09 -17.03
CA GLU A 77 8.45 1.82 -16.94
C GLU A 77 8.00 1.33 -15.56
N VAL A 78 8.93 0.91 -14.72
CA VAL A 78 8.63 0.43 -13.38
C VAL A 78 8.53 1.61 -12.43
N GLN A 79 7.47 1.65 -11.65
CA GLN A 79 7.28 2.70 -10.64
C GLN A 79 7.98 2.32 -9.34
N VAL A 80 8.82 3.22 -8.84
CA VAL A 80 9.44 3.07 -7.53
C VAL A 80 8.54 3.76 -6.50
N ASN A 81 7.85 2.97 -5.69
CA ASN A 81 6.92 3.51 -4.71
C ASN A 81 7.63 3.98 -3.43
N SER A 82 8.59 3.20 -2.98
CA SER A 82 9.36 3.53 -1.76
C SER A 82 10.72 2.85 -1.80
N ILE A 83 11.67 3.48 -1.12
CA ILE A 83 13.01 2.93 -0.91
C ILE A 83 13.24 2.89 0.60
N PHE A 84 13.74 1.76 1.09
CA PHE A 84 14.06 1.57 2.49
C PHE A 84 15.53 1.21 2.64
N THR A 85 16.20 1.82 3.59
CA THR A 85 17.54 1.42 3.99
C THR A 85 17.42 0.29 4.99
N ALA A 86 18.08 -0.82 4.73
CA ALA A 86 18.13 -1.97 5.65
C ALA A 86 19.27 -1.80 6.63
N LEU A 87 18.96 -1.92 7.90
CA LEU A 87 19.91 -1.76 9.00
C LEU A 87 20.05 -3.08 9.76
N ASP A 88 21.25 -3.38 10.22
CA ASP A 88 21.49 -4.52 11.12
C ASP A 88 21.21 -4.14 12.59
N GLY A 89 21.46 -5.07 13.50
CA GLY A 89 21.26 -4.84 14.94
C GLY A 89 22.18 -3.77 15.55
N SER A 90 23.25 -3.40 14.83
CA SER A 90 24.17 -2.34 15.24
C SER A 90 23.79 -0.98 14.65
N GLY A 91 22.79 -0.93 13.78
CA GLY A 91 22.40 0.28 13.07
C GLY A 91 23.20 0.54 11.80
N ASP A 92 24.03 -0.41 11.35
CA ASP A 92 24.79 -0.29 10.12
C ASP A 92 23.95 -0.63 8.90
N GLU A 93 24.17 0.11 7.81
CA GLU A 93 23.48 -0.11 6.56
C GLU A 93 24.03 -1.39 5.87
N ILE A 94 23.16 -2.37 5.68
CA ILE A 94 23.52 -3.65 5.06
C ILE A 94 22.91 -3.82 3.67
N GLY A 95 22.03 -2.95 3.27
CA GLY A 95 21.41 -3.01 1.96
C GLY A 95 20.21 -2.09 1.85
N TRP A 96 19.41 -2.32 0.84
CA TRP A 96 18.22 -1.53 0.56
C TRP A 96 17.05 -2.42 0.19
N GLY A 97 15.87 -2.02 0.61
CA GLY A 97 14.61 -2.59 0.14
C GLY A 97 13.90 -1.60 -0.77
N LEU A 98 13.51 -2.05 -1.95
CA LEU A 98 12.76 -1.24 -2.89
C LEU A 98 11.35 -1.80 -3.06
N ARG A 99 10.36 -0.94 -2.87
CA ARG A 99 8.98 -1.27 -3.17
C ARG A 99 8.68 -0.75 -4.57
N LEU A 100 8.47 -1.66 -5.49
CA LEU A 100 8.26 -1.37 -6.90
C LEU A 100 6.85 -1.74 -7.31
N GLY A 101 6.33 -1.01 -8.28
CA GLY A 101 5.06 -1.33 -8.91
C GLY A 101 5.23 -1.50 -10.41
N SER A 102 4.62 -2.53 -10.95
CA SER A 102 4.62 -2.78 -12.38
C SER A 102 3.25 -3.22 -12.84
N ARG A 103 2.91 -2.87 -14.07
CA ARG A 103 1.67 -3.31 -14.66
C ARG A 103 1.82 -4.73 -15.19
N GLY A 104 1.11 -5.67 -14.57
CA GLY A 104 1.03 -7.04 -15.02
C GLY A 104 -0.16 -7.26 -15.97
N TYR A 105 -0.32 -8.48 -16.45
CA TYR A 105 -1.41 -8.86 -17.34
C TYR A 105 -2.78 -8.71 -16.68
N GLY A 106 -2.91 -9.13 -15.42
CA GLY A 106 -4.15 -9.07 -14.65
C GLY A 106 -4.35 -7.80 -13.85
N GLY A 107 -3.42 -6.84 -13.92
CA GLY A 107 -3.49 -5.59 -13.17
C GLY A 107 -2.14 -5.13 -12.64
N TYR A 108 -2.19 -4.31 -11.62
CA TYR A 108 -1.00 -3.73 -11.01
C TYR A 108 -0.40 -4.67 -9.97
N ALA A 109 0.85 -5.01 -10.14
CA ALA A 109 1.59 -5.84 -9.20
C ALA A 109 2.58 -5.00 -8.38
N GLN A 110 2.65 -5.24 -7.09
CA GLN A 110 3.61 -4.62 -6.19
C GLN A 110 4.62 -5.65 -5.71
N LEU A 111 5.89 -5.30 -5.82
CA LEU A 111 7.00 -6.15 -5.47
C LEU A 111 7.92 -5.43 -4.49
N VAL A 112 8.53 -6.19 -3.60
CA VAL A 112 9.64 -5.71 -2.77
C VAL A 112 10.90 -6.45 -3.18
N ILE A 113 11.93 -5.71 -3.52
CA ILE A 113 13.23 -6.25 -3.92
C ILE A 113 14.25 -5.84 -2.87
N GLY A 114 14.98 -6.81 -2.34
CA GLY A 114 16.11 -6.56 -1.44
C GLY A 114 17.42 -6.52 -2.21
N LEU A 115 18.22 -5.51 -1.94
CA LEU A 115 19.56 -5.35 -2.49
C LEU A 115 20.58 -5.30 -1.36
N ASP A 116 21.75 -5.88 -1.58
CA ASP A 116 22.88 -5.71 -0.67
C ASP A 116 23.68 -4.46 -1.00
N THR A 117 24.73 -4.17 -0.23
CA THR A 117 25.58 -3.00 -0.44
C THR A 117 26.41 -3.06 -1.74
N SER A 118 26.53 -4.23 -2.35
CA SER A 118 27.17 -4.40 -3.65
C SER A 118 26.22 -4.21 -4.83
N GLY A 119 24.92 -4.06 -4.55
CA GLY A 119 23.89 -3.93 -5.58
C GLY A 119 23.32 -5.25 -6.07
N SER A 120 23.70 -6.36 -5.45
CA SER A 120 23.15 -7.68 -5.79
C SER A 120 21.78 -7.90 -5.14
N VAL A 121 20.88 -8.54 -5.87
CA VAL A 121 19.55 -8.88 -5.35
C VAL A 121 19.67 -9.99 -4.32
N THR A 122 19.21 -9.72 -3.10
CA THR A 122 19.21 -10.70 -2.00
C THR A 122 17.91 -11.49 -1.93
N GLY A 123 16.81 -10.91 -2.39
CA GLY A 123 15.52 -11.57 -2.41
C GLY A 123 14.45 -10.71 -3.05
N VAL A 124 13.34 -11.34 -3.40
CA VAL A 124 12.16 -10.69 -3.97
C VAL A 124 10.93 -11.22 -3.28
N SER A 125 10.04 -10.32 -2.89
CA SER A 125 8.74 -10.67 -2.30
C SER A 125 7.63 -9.94 -3.04
N VAL A 126 6.55 -10.65 -3.33
CA VAL A 126 5.36 -10.08 -3.97
C VAL A 126 4.39 -9.62 -2.88
N LEU A 127 4.09 -8.32 -2.84
CA LEU A 127 3.13 -7.74 -1.90
C LEU A 127 1.69 -7.98 -2.33
N SER A 128 1.41 -7.66 -3.60
CA SER A 128 0.07 -7.84 -4.17
C SER A 128 0.16 -8.01 -5.68
N HIS A 129 -0.77 -8.75 -6.24
CA HIS A 129 -0.89 -8.91 -7.69
C HIS A 129 -2.35 -9.15 -8.06
N GLY A 130 -2.73 -8.70 -9.24
CA GLY A 130 -4.01 -9.01 -9.86
C GLY A 130 -3.95 -10.18 -10.85
N GLU A 131 -2.83 -10.92 -10.83
CA GLU A 131 -2.64 -12.04 -11.75
C GLU A 131 -3.46 -13.26 -11.31
N THR A 132 -3.92 -14.03 -12.28
CA THR A 132 -4.60 -15.30 -12.00
C THR A 132 -3.58 -16.31 -11.50
N PRO A 133 -3.84 -17.02 -10.40
CA PRO A 133 -2.94 -18.07 -9.93
C PRO A 133 -2.76 -19.15 -11.00
N ALA A 134 -1.54 -19.50 -11.27
CA ALA A 134 -1.23 -20.59 -12.20
C ALA A 134 -1.44 -21.94 -11.55
#